data_cb9fce0a3760dc0bec3839b89e6884f5
#
_entry.id   cb9fce0a3760dc0bec3839b89e6884f5
#
_cell.length_a   1.000
_cell.length_b   1.000
_cell.length_c   1.000
_cell.angle_alpha   90.00
_cell.angle_beta   90.00
_cell.angle_gamma   90.00
#
_symmetry.space_group_name_H-M   'P 1'
#
loop_
_entity.id
_entity.type
_entity.pdbx_description
1 polymer ?
#
loop_
_entity_poly.entity_id
_entity_poly.type
_entity_poly.pdbx_seq_one_letter_code
_entity_poly.pdbx_strand_id
1 'polypeptide(L)'
;NEVLTNTTSAPIDVYYDYSLSLNSCTNTQSVKVTVNPKAQLTSSLTPASICSGSTFSYTPLSNITGSTFSWSRSAQAGISELSSSGTGSISEVLTNTTNASIGVVYNYTITTLSGCISTASVTVNVNPVPLAASSISGSTTVCSASQVTYTTTAITNATGYRWTLPDNSTTDTNSTTLTIDYAIMTSSGNLSVAGLNECGVGVSSPAVAITVLAPPVLSSPLTATVCSGIANTYIGQSSDNSSVLKWVRRAATGI
;
A
#
# COMPACT_ATOMS: atom_id res chain seq x y z
N ASN A 1 22.07 -17.12 -49.90
CA ASN A 1 21.52 -16.21 -48.89
C ASN A 1 21.94 -16.71 -47.52
N GLU A 2 22.65 -15.87 -46.74
CA GLU A 2 23.08 -16.17 -45.40
C GLU A 2 22.56 -15.09 -44.46
N VAL A 3 22.19 -15.48 -43.22
CA VAL A 3 21.79 -14.54 -42.17
C VAL A 3 22.97 -14.41 -41.20
N LEU A 4 23.55 -13.22 -41.13
CA LEU A 4 24.65 -12.92 -40.22
C LEU A 4 24.09 -12.33 -38.93
N THR A 5 24.49 -12.89 -37.79
CA THR A 5 24.11 -12.39 -36.47
C THR A 5 25.33 -11.96 -35.69
N ASN A 6 25.40 -10.67 -35.32
CA ASN A 6 26.45 -10.15 -34.45
C ASN A 6 25.94 -10.20 -32.99
N THR A 7 26.58 -11.02 -32.17
CA THR A 7 26.29 -11.20 -30.74
C THR A 7 27.13 -10.33 -29.83
N THR A 8 28.01 -9.49 -30.40
CA THR A 8 28.91 -8.60 -29.64
C THR A 8 28.30 -7.18 -29.53
N SER A 9 29.01 -6.28 -28.87
CA SER A 9 28.63 -4.86 -28.78
C SER A 9 29.32 -3.95 -29.80
N ALA A 10 30.20 -4.53 -30.67
CA ALA A 10 30.91 -3.79 -31.69
C ALA A 10 30.64 -4.36 -33.08
N PRO A 11 30.74 -3.55 -34.16
CA PRO A 11 30.63 -4.04 -35.53
C PRO A 11 31.68 -5.13 -35.81
N ILE A 12 31.28 -6.14 -36.58
CA ILE A 12 32.16 -7.25 -37.04
C ILE A 12 32.20 -7.23 -38.56
N ASP A 13 33.41 -7.27 -39.12
CA ASP A 13 33.59 -7.37 -40.56
C ASP A 13 33.69 -8.83 -40.98
N VAL A 14 32.88 -9.22 -41.96
CA VAL A 14 32.89 -10.54 -42.60
C VAL A 14 33.32 -10.35 -44.06
N TYR A 15 34.24 -11.17 -44.51
CA TYR A 15 34.78 -11.10 -45.86
C TYR A 15 34.32 -12.32 -46.68
N TYR A 16 33.83 -12.04 -47.89
CA TYR A 16 33.46 -13.07 -48.87
C TYR A 16 34.40 -12.98 -50.03
N ASP A 17 35.22 -14.03 -50.23
CA ASP A 17 36.18 -14.12 -51.31
C ASP A 17 35.56 -14.80 -52.53
N TYR A 18 35.45 -14.05 -53.62
CA TYR A 18 34.94 -14.52 -54.88
C TYR A 18 36.08 -14.89 -55.83
N SER A 19 36.12 -16.14 -56.28
CA SER A 19 37.00 -16.54 -57.37
C SER A 19 36.22 -16.52 -58.69
N LEU A 20 36.69 -15.69 -59.61
CA LEU A 20 36.15 -15.57 -60.98
C LEU A 20 37.07 -16.25 -61.95
N SER A 21 36.55 -17.07 -62.84
CA SER A 21 37.31 -17.78 -63.84
C SER A 21 36.72 -17.59 -65.24
N LEU A 22 37.57 -17.26 -66.23
CA LEU A 22 37.23 -17.19 -67.65
C LEU A 22 38.41 -17.72 -68.49
N ASN A 23 38.16 -18.76 -69.28
CA ASN A 23 39.17 -19.32 -70.18
C ASN A 23 40.56 -19.57 -69.51
N SER A 24 40.57 -20.24 -68.36
CA SER A 24 41.77 -20.52 -67.53
C SER A 24 42.42 -19.27 -66.85
N CYS A 25 41.90 -18.08 -67.02
CA CYS A 25 42.31 -16.90 -66.23
C CYS A 25 41.43 -16.84 -64.96
N THR A 26 42.10 -16.73 -63.79
CA THR A 26 41.42 -16.63 -62.48
C THR A 26 41.72 -15.30 -61.83
N ASN A 27 40.71 -14.71 -61.17
CA ASN A 27 40.88 -13.53 -60.35
C ASN A 27 40.08 -13.72 -59.07
N THR A 28 40.61 -13.25 -57.94
CA THR A 28 39.94 -13.29 -56.63
C THR A 28 39.66 -11.88 -56.16
N GLN A 29 38.42 -11.63 -55.72
CA GLN A 29 37.99 -10.36 -55.14
C GLN A 29 37.28 -10.62 -53.83
N SER A 30 37.57 -9.81 -52.81
CA SER A 30 36.91 -9.85 -51.51
C SER A 30 35.85 -8.80 -51.37
N VAL A 31 34.68 -9.19 -50.92
CA VAL A 31 33.59 -8.27 -50.53
C VAL A 31 33.52 -8.25 -49.01
N LYS A 32 33.69 -7.06 -48.44
CA LYS A 32 33.56 -6.83 -47.00
C LYS A 32 32.11 -6.51 -46.66
N VAL A 33 31.54 -7.21 -45.70
CA VAL A 33 30.22 -6.94 -45.11
C VAL A 33 30.40 -6.62 -43.63
N THR A 34 30.04 -5.41 -43.22
CA THR A 34 30.07 -5.03 -41.80
C THR A 34 28.73 -5.37 -41.14
N VAL A 35 28.75 -6.26 -40.16
CA VAL A 35 27.57 -6.69 -39.37
C VAL A 35 27.51 -5.87 -38.08
N ASN A 36 26.60 -4.90 -38.06
CA ASN A 36 26.39 -4.05 -36.89
C ASN A 36 25.60 -4.80 -35.79
N PRO A 37 25.90 -4.54 -34.50
CA PRO A 37 25.18 -5.18 -33.40
C PRO A 37 23.77 -4.61 -33.22
N LYS A 38 22.87 -5.41 -32.65
CA LYS A 38 21.57 -4.94 -32.13
C LYS A 38 21.69 -4.53 -30.68
N ALA A 39 21.14 -3.38 -30.33
CA ALA A 39 21.09 -2.91 -28.97
C ALA A 39 20.13 -3.75 -28.10
N GLN A 40 20.44 -3.86 -26.82
CA GLN A 40 19.58 -4.45 -25.80
C GLN A 40 19.45 -3.48 -24.62
N LEU A 41 18.29 -3.48 -23.95
CA LEU A 41 18.14 -2.77 -22.67
C LEU A 41 19.00 -3.44 -21.61
N THR A 42 19.78 -2.64 -20.88
CA THR A 42 20.55 -3.06 -19.70
C THR A 42 19.90 -2.62 -18.40
N SER A 43 18.97 -1.66 -18.46
CA SER A 43 18.09 -1.31 -17.34
C SER A 43 17.07 -2.42 -17.08
N SER A 44 16.54 -2.51 -15.84
CA SER A 44 15.62 -3.57 -15.43
C SER A 44 14.39 -3.65 -16.32
N LEU A 45 14.04 -4.84 -16.81
CA LEU A 45 12.81 -5.10 -17.53
C LEU A 45 11.59 -5.24 -16.59
N THR A 46 11.86 -5.46 -15.29
CA THR A 46 10.86 -5.54 -14.22
C THR A 46 11.28 -4.61 -13.08
N PRO A 47 11.13 -3.27 -13.26
CA PRO A 47 11.45 -2.31 -12.21
C PRO A 47 10.57 -2.53 -10.97
N ALA A 48 10.94 -1.88 -9.85
CA ALA A 48 10.16 -1.94 -8.63
C ALA A 48 8.71 -1.52 -8.87
N SER A 49 7.77 -2.18 -8.17
CA SER A 49 6.36 -1.81 -8.20
C SER A 49 6.15 -0.39 -7.66
N ILE A 50 5.10 0.25 -8.14
CA ILE A 50 4.65 1.56 -7.66
C ILE A 50 3.25 1.46 -7.07
N CYS A 51 2.88 2.45 -6.29
CA CYS A 51 1.52 2.58 -5.76
C CYS A 51 0.61 3.32 -6.74
N SER A 52 -0.68 2.98 -6.71
CA SER A 52 -1.73 3.67 -7.46
C SER A 52 -1.67 5.19 -7.22
N GLY A 53 -1.72 5.98 -8.30
CA GLY A 53 -1.60 7.43 -8.26
C GLY A 53 -0.17 7.96 -8.14
N SER A 54 0.85 7.08 -8.07
CA SER A 54 2.25 7.50 -8.05
C SER A 54 2.83 7.64 -9.46
N THR A 55 3.89 8.45 -9.58
CA THR A 55 4.62 8.60 -10.83
C THR A 55 5.55 7.42 -11.06
N PHE A 56 5.38 6.72 -12.17
CA PHE A 56 6.37 5.78 -12.68
C PHE A 56 7.46 6.52 -13.42
N SER A 57 8.69 6.43 -12.93
CA SER A 57 9.87 7.00 -13.58
C SER A 57 10.82 5.88 -14.00
N TYR A 58 11.21 5.88 -15.28
CA TYR A 58 12.11 4.86 -15.81
C TYR A 58 13.06 5.48 -16.82
N THR A 59 14.36 5.23 -16.66
CA THR A 59 15.41 5.68 -17.58
C THR A 59 15.99 4.46 -18.30
N PRO A 60 15.78 4.33 -19.61
CA PRO A 60 16.32 3.23 -20.38
C PRO A 60 17.85 3.38 -20.56
N LEU A 61 18.55 2.25 -20.41
CA LEU A 61 19.96 2.12 -20.70
C LEU A 61 20.18 1.01 -21.73
N SER A 62 21.19 1.17 -22.56
CA SER A 62 21.54 0.19 -23.61
C SER A 62 23.01 -0.24 -23.51
N ASN A 63 23.29 -1.48 -23.95
CA ASN A 63 24.63 -2.01 -24.12
C ASN A 63 25.39 -1.36 -25.29
N ILE A 64 24.72 -0.58 -26.18
CA ILE A 64 25.33 0.13 -27.29
C ILE A 64 25.23 1.64 -27.04
N THR A 65 26.37 2.29 -26.92
CA THR A 65 26.46 3.75 -26.69
C THR A 65 25.84 4.53 -27.85
N GLY A 66 25.13 5.60 -27.55
CA GLY A 66 24.48 6.46 -28.55
C GLY A 66 23.18 5.91 -29.11
N SER A 67 22.66 4.80 -28.56
CA SER A 67 21.32 4.29 -28.91
C SER A 67 20.24 5.31 -28.51
N THR A 68 19.22 5.42 -29.36
CA THR A 68 18.00 6.19 -29.07
C THR A 68 16.85 5.27 -28.71
N PHE A 69 15.90 5.78 -27.93
CA PHE A 69 14.78 5.03 -27.41
C PHE A 69 13.46 5.71 -27.76
N SER A 70 12.50 4.94 -28.23
CA SER A 70 11.09 5.32 -28.25
C SER A 70 10.29 4.25 -27.54
N TRP A 71 9.17 4.64 -26.94
CA TRP A 71 8.33 3.70 -26.20
C TRP A 71 6.85 3.95 -26.48
N SER A 72 6.05 2.91 -26.28
CA SER A 72 4.60 2.99 -26.34
C SER A 72 3.99 2.11 -25.25
N ARG A 73 2.87 2.56 -24.70
CA ARG A 73 2.00 1.84 -23.77
C ARG A 73 0.58 1.82 -24.33
N SER A 74 -0.01 0.64 -24.45
CA SER A 74 -1.44 0.54 -24.76
C SER A 74 -2.28 0.87 -23.53
N ALA A 75 -3.54 1.27 -23.75
CA ALA A 75 -4.50 1.35 -22.66
C ALA A 75 -4.63 -0.02 -21.99
N GLN A 76 -4.61 -0.04 -20.64
CA GLN A 76 -4.67 -1.26 -19.84
C GLN A 76 -5.96 -1.26 -19.03
N ALA A 77 -6.73 -2.36 -19.08
CA ALA A 77 -7.94 -2.48 -18.26
C ALA A 77 -7.59 -2.36 -16.77
N GLY A 78 -8.32 -1.52 -16.05
CA GLY A 78 -8.08 -1.24 -14.63
C GLY A 78 -7.04 -0.16 -14.34
N ILE A 79 -6.36 0.39 -15.36
CA ILE A 79 -5.56 1.62 -15.28
C ILE A 79 -6.36 2.75 -15.91
N SER A 80 -6.49 3.90 -15.20
CA SER A 80 -7.33 5.01 -15.65
C SER A 80 -6.73 5.76 -16.84
N GLU A 81 -5.40 5.77 -16.98
CA GLU A 81 -4.69 6.49 -18.02
C GLU A 81 -4.80 5.76 -19.37
N LEU A 82 -5.12 6.51 -20.41
CA LEU A 82 -5.20 6.02 -21.79
C LEU A 82 -3.83 5.60 -22.32
N SER A 83 -3.79 5.07 -23.56
CA SER A 83 -2.55 4.76 -24.27
C SER A 83 -1.63 5.98 -24.34
N SER A 84 -0.34 5.76 -24.27
CA SER A 84 0.68 6.80 -24.29
C SER A 84 1.92 6.35 -25.06
N SER A 85 2.72 7.31 -25.52
CA SER A 85 3.99 7.06 -26.19
C SER A 85 4.94 8.22 -26.01
N GLY A 86 6.24 7.96 -26.16
CA GLY A 86 7.26 8.97 -26.02
C GLY A 86 8.64 8.52 -26.46
N THR A 87 9.64 9.34 -26.16
CA THR A 87 11.06 9.04 -26.43
C THR A 87 11.87 9.15 -25.15
N GLY A 88 12.94 8.33 -25.04
CA GLY A 88 13.83 8.33 -23.88
C GLY A 88 13.17 7.81 -22.61
N SER A 89 13.25 8.58 -21.54
CA SER A 89 12.74 8.21 -20.21
C SER A 89 11.22 8.30 -20.14
N ILE A 90 10.63 7.48 -19.25
CA ILE A 90 9.21 7.53 -18.88
C ILE A 90 9.06 8.36 -17.61
N SER A 91 7.99 9.17 -17.56
CA SER A 91 7.50 9.85 -16.36
C SER A 91 5.98 9.96 -16.50
N GLU A 92 5.24 8.96 -15.98
CA GLU A 92 3.77 8.88 -16.05
C GLU A 92 3.19 8.60 -14.69
N VAL A 93 2.08 9.24 -14.34
CA VAL A 93 1.23 8.83 -13.21
C VAL A 93 0.40 7.66 -13.67
N LEU A 94 0.31 6.60 -12.85
CA LEU A 94 -0.51 5.43 -13.13
C LEU A 94 -1.47 5.17 -11.97
N THR A 95 -2.77 5.16 -12.27
CA THR A 95 -3.83 4.97 -11.29
C THR A 95 -4.51 3.62 -11.50
N ASN A 96 -4.33 2.71 -10.56
CA ASN A 96 -5.02 1.43 -10.54
C ASN A 96 -6.42 1.61 -9.91
N THR A 97 -7.46 1.37 -10.70
CA THR A 97 -8.86 1.50 -10.29
C THR A 97 -9.45 0.19 -9.77
N THR A 98 -8.64 -0.86 -9.66
CA THR A 98 -9.05 -2.19 -9.19
C THR A 98 -8.49 -2.49 -7.80
N ASN A 99 -8.86 -3.64 -7.27
CA ASN A 99 -8.35 -4.16 -6.00
C ASN A 99 -7.25 -5.22 -6.15
N ALA A 100 -6.65 -5.33 -7.32
CA ALA A 100 -5.54 -6.25 -7.58
C ALA A 100 -4.36 -5.49 -8.21
N SER A 101 -3.14 -5.97 -7.99
CA SER A 101 -1.95 -5.42 -8.65
C SER A 101 -2.07 -5.62 -10.17
N ILE A 102 -1.76 -4.59 -10.96
CA ILE A 102 -1.83 -4.60 -12.42
C ILE A 102 -0.43 -4.39 -13.00
N GLY A 103 0.01 -5.32 -13.86
CA GLY A 103 1.22 -5.17 -14.65
C GLY A 103 0.97 -4.27 -15.86
N VAL A 104 1.66 -3.13 -15.92
CA VAL A 104 1.61 -2.18 -17.04
C VAL A 104 2.84 -2.37 -17.91
N VAL A 105 2.63 -2.63 -19.22
CA VAL A 105 3.69 -2.96 -20.17
C VAL A 105 4.02 -1.76 -21.05
N TYR A 106 5.29 -1.40 -21.08
CA TYR A 106 5.88 -0.43 -21.98
C TYR A 106 6.74 -1.15 -23.01
N ASN A 107 6.41 -0.97 -24.29
CA ASN A 107 7.17 -1.54 -25.41
C ASN A 107 8.19 -0.52 -25.90
N TYR A 108 9.46 -0.78 -25.72
CA TYR A 108 10.57 0.02 -26.21
C TYR A 108 11.00 -0.43 -27.60
N THR A 109 11.28 0.55 -28.45
CA THR A 109 12.06 0.39 -29.68
C THR A 109 13.40 1.10 -29.48
N ILE A 110 14.50 0.36 -29.70
CA ILE A 110 15.87 0.83 -29.49
C ILE A 110 16.53 0.89 -30.85
N THR A 111 17.08 2.05 -31.20
CA THR A 111 17.73 2.28 -32.49
C THR A 111 19.18 2.69 -32.24
N THR A 112 20.13 1.93 -32.81
CA THR A 112 21.57 2.26 -32.75
C THR A 112 21.91 3.38 -33.74
N LEU A 113 23.11 3.99 -33.60
CA LEU A 113 23.62 4.98 -34.56
C LEU A 113 23.75 4.43 -35.99
N SER A 114 23.99 3.11 -36.13
CA SER A 114 24.05 2.41 -37.43
C SER A 114 22.66 2.05 -37.98
N GLY A 115 21.58 2.45 -37.34
CA GLY A 115 20.21 2.20 -37.79
C GLY A 115 19.66 0.80 -37.46
N CYS A 116 20.38 -0.04 -36.68
CA CYS A 116 19.85 -1.33 -36.27
C CYS A 116 18.77 -1.15 -35.20
N ILE A 117 17.63 -1.84 -35.40
CA ILE A 117 16.44 -1.73 -34.54
C ILE A 117 16.28 -3.01 -33.73
N SER A 118 15.93 -2.86 -32.46
CA SER A 118 15.50 -3.93 -31.56
C SER A 118 14.35 -3.47 -30.69
N THR A 119 13.64 -4.42 -30.05
CA THR A 119 12.52 -4.14 -29.15
C THR A 119 12.72 -4.83 -27.82
N ALA A 120 12.17 -4.25 -26.77
CA ALA A 120 12.11 -4.83 -25.43
C ALA A 120 10.85 -4.36 -24.71
N SER A 121 10.31 -5.19 -23.82
CA SER A 121 9.16 -4.83 -22.99
C SER A 121 9.59 -4.64 -21.54
N VAL A 122 9.17 -3.54 -20.94
CA VAL A 122 9.35 -3.22 -19.52
C VAL A 122 7.99 -3.30 -18.84
N THR A 123 7.89 -4.08 -17.77
CA THR A 123 6.64 -4.25 -17.02
C THR A 123 6.79 -3.70 -15.62
N VAL A 124 5.96 -2.73 -15.24
CA VAL A 124 5.85 -2.19 -13.89
C VAL A 124 4.52 -2.63 -13.26
N ASN A 125 4.56 -3.11 -12.01
CA ASN A 125 3.35 -3.42 -11.27
C ASN A 125 2.83 -2.19 -10.54
N VAL A 126 1.53 -1.90 -10.69
CA VAL A 126 0.82 -0.81 -10.00
C VAL A 126 -0.06 -1.41 -8.91
N ASN A 127 0.36 -1.25 -7.67
CA ASN A 127 -0.31 -1.81 -6.51
C ASN A 127 -1.44 -0.88 -6.03
N PRO A 128 -2.63 -1.42 -5.68
CA PRO A 128 -3.72 -0.61 -5.14
C PRO A 128 -3.48 -0.25 -3.68
N VAL A 129 -4.12 0.82 -3.20
CA VAL A 129 -4.31 1.08 -1.77
C VAL A 129 -5.34 0.11 -1.18
N PRO A 130 -5.42 -0.08 0.15
CA PRO A 130 -6.49 -0.88 0.76
C PRO A 130 -7.88 -0.37 0.40
N LEU A 131 -8.84 -1.27 0.25
CA LEU A 131 -10.23 -0.90 0.03
C LEU A 131 -10.81 -0.17 1.25
N ALA A 132 -11.98 0.45 1.05
CA ALA A 132 -12.73 1.07 2.15
C ALA A 132 -13.05 0.04 3.24
N ALA A 133 -12.84 0.41 4.49
CA ALA A 133 -13.25 -0.37 5.63
C ALA A 133 -14.78 -0.40 5.75
N SER A 134 -15.34 -1.51 6.21
CA SER A 134 -16.76 -1.67 6.46
C SER A 134 -17.14 -1.11 7.84
N SER A 135 -17.89 -1.85 8.64
CA SER A 135 -18.33 -1.43 9.96
C SER A 135 -17.39 -1.92 11.06
N ILE A 136 -17.46 -1.26 12.21
CA ILE A 136 -16.85 -1.67 13.47
C ILE A 136 -17.93 -2.28 14.35
N SER A 137 -17.63 -3.38 15.03
CA SER A 137 -18.46 -4.02 16.06
C SER A 137 -17.81 -3.83 17.44
N GLY A 138 -18.62 -3.57 18.45
CA GLY A 138 -18.20 -3.36 19.84
C GLY A 138 -19.20 -2.49 20.59
N SER A 139 -19.07 -2.38 21.92
CA SER A 139 -19.94 -1.53 22.75
C SER A 139 -19.75 -0.05 22.44
N THR A 140 -20.86 0.66 22.21
CA THR A 140 -20.85 2.12 21.96
C THR A 140 -21.03 2.94 23.23
N THR A 141 -21.50 2.31 24.32
CA THR A 141 -21.58 2.91 25.66
C THR A 141 -20.73 2.08 26.61
N VAL A 142 -19.74 2.70 27.21
CA VAL A 142 -18.72 2.06 28.03
C VAL A 142 -18.54 2.79 29.35
N CYS A 143 -18.19 2.09 30.42
CA CYS A 143 -17.81 2.72 31.69
C CYS A 143 -16.33 3.12 31.64
N SER A 144 -15.98 4.27 32.21
CA SER A 144 -14.57 4.57 32.53
C SER A 144 -14.03 3.47 33.45
N ALA A 145 -12.74 3.13 33.31
CA ALA A 145 -12.08 1.99 33.95
C ALA A 145 -12.50 0.61 33.44
N SER A 146 -13.13 0.50 32.27
CA SER A 146 -13.38 -0.77 31.58
C SER A 146 -12.45 -0.97 30.37
N GLN A 147 -12.27 -2.21 29.95
CA GLN A 147 -11.62 -2.55 28.69
C GLN A 147 -12.66 -3.09 27.71
N VAL A 148 -12.62 -2.61 26.48
CA VAL A 148 -13.55 -3.02 25.42
C VAL A 148 -12.76 -3.35 24.16
N THR A 149 -13.07 -4.51 23.58
CA THR A 149 -12.51 -4.94 22.30
C THR A 149 -13.47 -4.59 21.17
N TYR A 150 -12.95 -3.89 20.18
CA TYR A 150 -13.61 -3.58 18.92
C TYR A 150 -13.07 -4.47 17.81
N THR A 151 -13.92 -4.81 16.86
CA THR A 151 -13.55 -5.68 15.73
C THR A 151 -14.05 -5.09 14.42
N THR A 152 -13.29 -5.31 13.36
CA THR A 152 -13.70 -5.04 11.97
C THR A 152 -13.50 -6.30 11.12
N THR A 153 -14.12 -6.36 9.95
CA THR A 153 -13.82 -7.41 8.97
C THR A 153 -12.47 -7.16 8.30
N ALA A 154 -11.86 -8.22 7.77
CA ALA A 154 -10.63 -8.09 7.00
C ALA A 154 -10.85 -7.15 5.80
N ILE A 155 -9.97 -6.16 5.66
CA ILE A 155 -10.01 -5.18 4.58
C ILE A 155 -9.13 -5.68 3.44
N THR A 156 -9.69 -5.77 2.23
CA THR A 156 -8.94 -6.22 1.05
C THR A 156 -7.72 -5.33 0.80
N ASN A 157 -6.59 -5.94 0.51
CA ASN A 157 -5.27 -5.33 0.31
C ASN A 157 -4.66 -4.66 1.55
N ALA A 158 -5.26 -4.81 2.73
CA ALA A 158 -4.65 -4.36 3.97
C ALA A 158 -3.66 -5.41 4.51
N THR A 159 -2.50 -4.97 4.93
CA THR A 159 -1.51 -5.73 5.72
C THR A 159 -1.50 -5.31 7.19
N GLY A 160 -2.19 -4.21 7.50
CA GLY A 160 -2.40 -3.65 8.83
C GLY A 160 -3.65 -2.79 8.89
N TYR A 161 -3.93 -2.23 10.05
CA TYR A 161 -5.12 -1.45 10.35
C TYR A 161 -4.74 -0.21 11.14
N ARG A 162 -5.19 0.96 10.69
CA ARG A 162 -5.11 2.22 11.43
C ARG A 162 -6.43 2.53 12.07
N TRP A 163 -6.46 2.56 13.41
CA TRP A 163 -7.60 2.94 14.20
C TRP A 163 -7.48 4.41 14.61
N THR A 164 -8.53 5.19 14.38
CA THR A 164 -8.66 6.54 14.95
C THR A 164 -9.54 6.45 16.17
N LEU A 165 -8.99 6.82 17.32
CA LEU A 165 -9.59 6.64 18.64
C LEU A 165 -10.53 7.80 18.99
N PRO A 166 -11.38 7.67 20.04
CA PRO A 166 -12.31 8.72 20.45
C PRO A 166 -11.68 10.07 20.81
N ASP A 167 -10.40 10.11 21.18
CA ASP A 167 -9.63 11.32 21.43
C ASP A 167 -8.93 11.88 20.17
N ASN A 168 -9.24 11.33 18.99
CA ASN A 168 -8.62 11.60 17.69
C ASN A 168 -7.14 11.17 17.56
N SER A 169 -6.58 10.48 18.53
CA SER A 169 -5.29 9.83 18.36
C SER A 169 -5.41 8.62 17.40
N THR A 170 -4.29 8.16 16.86
CA THR A 170 -4.27 7.01 15.97
C THR A 170 -3.35 5.92 16.49
N THR A 171 -3.73 4.66 16.29
CA THR A 171 -2.90 3.50 16.59
C THR A 171 -2.95 2.50 15.43
N ASP A 172 -1.79 1.94 15.07
CA ASP A 172 -1.67 0.95 14.01
C ASP A 172 -1.53 -0.45 14.61
N THR A 173 -2.24 -1.40 14.03
CA THR A 173 -2.21 -2.82 14.44
C THR A 173 -2.11 -3.73 13.21
N ASN A 174 -1.66 -4.97 13.42
CA ASN A 174 -1.71 -6.01 12.39
C ASN A 174 -2.94 -6.92 12.53
N SER A 175 -3.89 -6.54 13.41
CA SER A 175 -5.09 -7.30 13.73
C SER A 175 -6.35 -6.54 13.37
N THR A 176 -7.39 -7.27 12.98
CA THR A 176 -8.76 -6.75 12.81
C THR A 176 -9.42 -6.36 14.13
N THR A 177 -8.74 -6.53 15.25
CA THR A 177 -9.25 -6.22 16.59
C THR A 177 -8.39 -5.19 17.28
N LEU A 178 -9.03 -4.32 18.07
CA LEU A 178 -8.39 -3.36 18.96
C LEU A 178 -9.08 -3.39 20.33
N THR A 179 -8.30 -3.54 21.40
CA THR A 179 -8.79 -3.37 22.77
C THR A 179 -8.41 -1.98 23.26
N ILE A 180 -9.42 -1.22 23.69
CA ILE A 180 -9.26 0.12 24.27
C ILE A 180 -9.45 0.01 25.79
N ASP A 181 -8.50 0.59 26.54
CA ASP A 181 -8.58 0.71 28.00
C ASP A 181 -9.15 2.08 28.38
N TYR A 182 -10.40 2.10 28.83
CA TYR A 182 -11.10 3.33 29.23
C TYR A 182 -10.73 3.80 30.64
N ALA A 183 -9.81 3.12 31.35
CA ALA A 183 -9.18 3.69 32.53
C ALA A 183 -8.19 4.82 32.18
N ILE A 184 -7.61 4.75 30.97
CA ILE A 184 -6.67 5.73 30.44
C ILE A 184 -7.39 6.68 29.48
N MET A 185 -8.21 6.14 28.58
CA MET A 185 -9.01 6.91 27.62
C MET A 185 -10.37 7.28 28.21
N THR A 186 -10.50 8.49 28.72
CA THR A 186 -11.73 8.97 29.38
C THR A 186 -12.64 9.77 28.48
N SER A 187 -12.22 10.03 27.23
CA SER A 187 -12.95 10.89 26.29
C SER A 187 -13.99 10.10 25.49
N SER A 188 -15.21 10.63 25.43
CA SER A 188 -16.21 10.24 24.42
C SER A 188 -15.81 10.81 23.05
N GLY A 189 -16.15 10.12 21.97
CA GLY A 189 -15.83 10.56 20.62
C GLY A 189 -16.05 9.50 19.57
N ASN A 190 -15.49 9.67 18.40
CA ASN A 190 -15.66 8.79 17.26
C ASN A 190 -14.52 7.77 17.14
N LEU A 191 -14.89 6.51 16.91
CA LEU A 191 -13.96 5.43 16.58
C LEU A 191 -14.10 5.09 15.10
N SER A 192 -13.00 5.01 14.36
CA SER A 192 -12.98 4.55 12.97
C SER A 192 -11.74 3.72 12.69
N VAL A 193 -11.76 2.93 11.61
CA VAL A 193 -10.64 2.09 11.19
C VAL A 193 -10.44 2.22 9.68
N ALA A 194 -9.18 2.18 9.23
CA ALA A 194 -8.79 2.10 7.83
C ALA A 194 -7.76 0.99 7.64
N GLY A 195 -7.75 0.37 6.45
CA GLY A 195 -6.69 -0.56 6.09
C GLY A 195 -5.36 0.17 5.82
N LEU A 196 -4.26 -0.50 6.12
CA LEU A 196 -2.88 -0.08 5.83
C LEU A 196 -2.21 -1.09 4.91
N ASN A 197 -1.42 -0.62 3.95
CA ASN A 197 -0.41 -1.41 3.24
C ASN A 197 0.78 -0.52 2.88
N GLU A 198 1.75 -1.04 2.11
CA GLU A 198 2.92 -0.29 1.64
C GLU A 198 2.54 0.94 0.79
N CYS A 199 1.35 0.94 0.19
CA CYS A 199 0.84 2.04 -0.62
C CYS A 199 0.10 3.11 0.20
N GLY A 200 -0.06 2.91 1.52
CA GLY A 200 -0.64 3.89 2.42
C GLY A 200 -1.91 3.43 3.11
N VAL A 201 -2.72 4.42 3.47
CA VAL A 201 -3.97 4.23 4.23
C VAL A 201 -5.15 4.25 3.25
N GLY A 202 -6.01 3.26 3.35
CA GLY A 202 -7.27 3.19 2.62
C GLY A 202 -8.33 4.14 3.19
N VAL A 203 -9.54 4.06 2.63
CA VAL A 203 -10.69 4.84 3.13
C VAL A 203 -11.16 4.29 4.47
N SER A 204 -11.35 5.18 5.44
CA SER A 204 -11.83 4.83 6.79
C SER A 204 -13.26 4.31 6.75
N SER A 205 -13.61 3.45 7.73
CA SER A 205 -14.98 3.05 8.02
C SER A 205 -15.87 4.26 8.36
N PRO A 206 -17.21 4.10 8.28
CA PRO A 206 -18.10 5.00 8.98
C PRO A 206 -17.70 5.10 10.45
N ALA A 207 -17.75 6.31 11.01
CA ALA A 207 -17.40 6.56 12.40
C ALA A 207 -18.47 5.97 13.34
N VAL A 208 -18.02 5.32 14.42
CA VAL A 208 -18.87 4.83 15.49
C VAL A 208 -18.70 5.74 16.70
N ALA A 209 -19.79 6.40 17.13
CA ALA A 209 -19.78 7.25 18.31
C ALA A 209 -19.69 6.42 19.58
N ILE A 210 -18.65 6.67 20.40
CA ILE A 210 -18.45 6.02 21.70
C ILE A 210 -18.77 7.02 22.79
N THR A 211 -19.62 6.60 23.73
CA THR A 211 -19.95 7.36 24.93
C THR A 211 -19.30 6.73 26.15
N VAL A 212 -18.42 7.46 26.82
CA VAL A 212 -17.77 7.02 28.07
C VAL A 212 -18.56 7.59 29.24
N LEU A 213 -19.12 6.71 30.08
CA LEU A 213 -19.85 7.06 31.28
C LEU A 213 -18.90 7.11 32.48
N ALA A 214 -19.02 8.14 33.29
CA ALA A 214 -18.35 8.18 34.59
C ALA A 214 -18.97 7.12 35.53
N PRO A 215 -18.19 6.48 36.42
CA PRO A 215 -18.74 5.57 37.41
C PRO A 215 -19.66 6.34 38.35
N PRO A 216 -20.80 5.72 38.75
CA PRO A 216 -21.65 6.35 39.74
C PRO A 216 -20.93 6.46 41.10
N VAL A 217 -21.16 7.57 41.78
CA VAL A 217 -20.61 7.82 43.11
C VAL A 217 -21.76 8.04 44.12
N LEU A 218 -21.49 7.80 45.41
CA LEU A 218 -22.45 8.17 46.43
C LEU A 218 -22.56 9.71 46.49
N SER A 219 -23.77 10.21 46.35
CA SER A 219 -24.09 11.63 46.50
C SER A 219 -24.59 11.98 47.91
N SER A 220 -24.97 10.99 48.73
CA SER A 220 -25.26 11.14 50.15
C SER A 220 -24.00 11.37 50.98
N PRO A 221 -24.08 11.99 52.19
CA PRO A 221 -22.93 12.19 53.06
C PRO A 221 -22.18 10.91 53.35
N LEU A 222 -20.84 10.93 53.23
CA LEU A 222 -19.97 9.75 53.46
C LEU A 222 -19.67 9.48 54.96
N THR A 223 -20.13 10.37 55.86
CA THR A 223 -19.95 10.29 57.28
C THR A 223 -21.25 10.53 58.03
N ALA A 224 -21.49 9.80 59.09
CA ALA A 224 -22.61 10.00 60.00
C ALA A 224 -22.15 9.66 61.41
N THR A 225 -22.76 10.32 62.44
CA THR A 225 -22.52 10.03 63.84
C THR A 225 -23.85 9.63 64.51
N VAL A 226 -23.77 8.67 65.39
CA VAL A 226 -24.92 8.17 66.14
C VAL A 226 -24.47 7.80 67.55
N CYS A 227 -25.32 8.03 68.56
CA CYS A 227 -25.07 7.61 69.94
C CYS A 227 -25.30 6.09 70.08
N SER A 228 -24.55 5.48 71.04
CA SER A 228 -24.71 4.08 71.37
C SER A 228 -26.13 3.74 71.74
N GLY A 229 -26.66 2.64 71.22
CA GLY A 229 -28.06 2.17 71.48
C GLY A 229 -29.12 2.88 70.64
N ILE A 230 -28.78 3.85 69.80
CA ILE A 230 -29.73 4.53 68.93
C ILE A 230 -29.71 3.92 67.53
N ALA A 231 -30.88 3.65 66.94
CA ALA A 231 -31.00 3.19 65.59
C ALA A 231 -30.46 4.24 64.60
N ASN A 232 -29.56 3.78 63.74
CA ASN A 232 -29.06 4.63 62.64
C ASN A 232 -29.79 4.31 61.35
N THR A 233 -30.37 5.35 60.74
CA THR A 233 -30.95 5.25 59.41
C THR A 233 -30.09 6.08 58.45
N TYR A 234 -29.40 5.40 57.56
CA TYR A 234 -28.63 6.00 56.50
C TYR A 234 -29.25 5.65 55.16
N ILE A 235 -29.67 6.65 54.42
CA ILE A 235 -30.21 6.49 53.05
C ILE A 235 -29.13 6.85 52.07
N GLY A 236 -28.52 5.82 51.45
CA GLY A 236 -27.59 6.01 50.37
C GLY A 236 -28.27 6.58 49.14
N GLN A 237 -27.67 7.60 48.52
CA GLN A 237 -28.06 8.14 47.23
C GLN A 237 -26.91 8.05 46.28
N SER A 238 -27.20 7.81 44.99
CA SER A 238 -26.21 7.76 43.93
C SER A 238 -26.29 9.02 43.06
N SER A 239 -25.16 9.40 42.46
CA SER A 239 -25.11 10.42 41.42
C SER A 239 -25.92 10.06 40.17
N ASP A 240 -26.25 8.78 40.00
CA ASP A 240 -27.07 8.24 38.92
C ASP A 240 -28.23 7.44 39.51
N ASN A 241 -29.46 7.88 39.24
CA ASN A 241 -30.69 7.29 39.79
C ASN A 241 -30.97 5.86 39.27
N SER A 242 -30.31 5.44 38.19
CA SER A 242 -30.43 4.09 37.66
C SER A 242 -29.47 3.10 38.34
N SER A 243 -28.58 3.57 39.23
CA SER A 243 -27.59 2.74 39.92
C SER A 243 -28.26 1.85 40.96
N VAL A 244 -27.78 0.62 41.07
CA VAL A 244 -28.15 -0.30 42.16
C VAL A 244 -27.19 -0.14 43.32
N LEU A 245 -27.69 0.32 44.47
CA LEU A 245 -26.94 0.47 45.70
C LEU A 245 -26.91 -0.86 46.45
N LYS A 246 -25.74 -1.34 46.81
CA LYS A 246 -25.50 -2.45 47.72
C LYS A 246 -24.57 -2.00 48.83
N TRP A 247 -24.77 -2.48 50.07
CA TRP A 247 -23.88 -2.16 51.18
C TRP A 247 -23.48 -3.41 51.95
N VAL A 248 -22.34 -3.37 52.58
CA VAL A 248 -21.85 -4.39 53.49
C VAL A 248 -21.21 -3.66 54.68
N ARG A 249 -21.58 -4.08 55.90
CA ARG A 249 -20.92 -3.57 57.10
C ARG A 249 -19.61 -4.33 57.33
N ARG A 250 -18.53 -3.61 57.50
CA ARG A 250 -17.27 -4.22 57.99
C ARG A 250 -17.40 -4.52 59.49
N ALA A 251 -16.84 -5.65 59.92
CA ALA A 251 -16.76 -5.96 61.33
C ALA A 251 -15.89 -4.92 62.07
N ALA A 252 -16.35 -4.46 63.23
CA ALA A 252 -15.62 -3.55 64.08
C ALA A 252 -15.55 -4.14 65.49
N THR A 253 -14.39 -4.08 66.15
CA THR A 253 -14.18 -4.60 67.52
C THR A 253 -15.00 -3.72 68.48
N GLY A 254 -15.85 -4.36 69.31
CA GLY A 254 -16.68 -3.70 70.30
C GLY A 254 -18.09 -3.29 69.84
N ILE A 255 -18.52 -3.68 68.59
CA ILE A 255 -19.89 -3.51 68.07
C ILE A 255 -20.46 -4.82 67.60
#